data_725499b1e97c07e1caeda3511f4fdf36
#
_entry.id   725499b1e97c07e1caeda3511f4fdf36
#
_cell.length_a   1.000
_cell.length_b   1.000
_cell.length_c   1.000
_cell.angle_alpha   90.00
_cell.angle_beta   90.00
_cell.angle_gamma   90.00
#
_symmetry.space_group_name_H-M   'P 1'
#
loop_
_entity.id
_entity.type
_entity.pdbx_description
1 polymer ?
#
loop_
_entity_poly.entity_id
_entity_poly.type
_entity_poly.pdbx_seq_one_letter_code
_entity_poly.pdbx_strand_id
1 'polypeptide(L)'
;MTESWDSSGNPVVSKCEVLLRDWLTEEGADRVDVDYQAIHRVARVRVWLIRGEERKSVHLPREVSFAMHDIRAAQADPRRGAWLYSHFWMEAAEGVLHQEADWMREPVISASPIVGADAVVELEYYPRDPEWIPEWMTAKIEEYHEEEARESQKADTEAAQAEGNGADEPSSGRGGRSAIE
;
A
#
# COMPACT_ATOMS: atom_id res chain seq x y z
N MET A 1 15.29 -8.86 6.51
CA MET A 1 16.70 -8.38 6.36
C MET A 1 16.63 -6.88 6.34
N THR A 2 17.11 -6.25 7.40
CA THR A 2 17.09 -4.79 7.59
C THR A 2 18.42 -4.23 7.18
N GLU A 3 18.43 -3.22 6.31
CA GLU A 3 19.65 -2.55 5.85
C GLU A 3 19.65 -1.09 6.30
N SER A 4 20.80 -0.60 6.72
CA SER A 4 21.04 0.83 6.94
C SER A 4 21.36 1.48 5.61
N TRP A 5 20.65 2.55 5.28
CA TRP A 5 20.81 3.28 4.02
C TRP A 5 21.67 4.53 4.23
N ASP A 6 22.75 4.65 3.46
CA ASP A 6 23.50 5.91 3.38
C ASP A 6 22.77 6.87 2.42
N SER A 7 22.16 7.88 3.00
CA SER A 7 21.36 8.89 2.29
C SER A 7 22.18 10.07 1.78
N SER A 8 23.49 10.08 1.99
CA SER A 8 24.36 11.20 1.64
C SER A 8 24.31 11.52 0.15
N GLY A 9 23.74 12.69 -0.19
CA GLY A 9 23.67 13.22 -1.55
C GLY A 9 22.33 13.02 -2.28
N ASN A 10 21.32 12.35 -1.70
CA ASN A 10 19.99 12.26 -2.31
C ASN A 10 19.17 13.53 -1.99
N PRO A 11 18.77 14.33 -3.01
CA PRO A 11 18.08 15.61 -2.78
C PRO A 11 16.71 15.44 -2.10
N VAL A 12 16.05 14.30 -2.28
CA VAL A 12 14.76 14.00 -1.64
C VAL A 12 14.95 13.80 -0.15
N VAL A 13 16.00 13.06 0.24
CA VAL A 13 16.36 12.86 1.65
C VAL A 13 16.78 14.16 2.30
N SER A 14 17.64 14.95 1.63
CA SER A 14 18.10 16.26 2.14
C SER A 14 16.93 17.22 2.36
N LYS A 15 15.90 17.21 1.51
CA LYS A 15 14.68 18.00 1.71
C LYS A 15 13.95 17.55 2.99
N CYS A 16 13.81 16.25 3.19
CA CYS A 16 13.16 15.70 4.38
C CYS A 16 13.94 16.04 5.66
N GLU A 17 15.29 15.97 5.61
CA GLU A 17 16.16 16.36 6.72
C GLU A 17 15.94 17.81 7.16
N VAL A 18 15.85 18.74 6.21
CA VAL A 18 15.59 20.16 6.52
C VAL A 18 14.24 20.31 7.22
N LEU A 19 13.18 19.74 6.66
CA LEU A 19 11.84 19.82 7.22
C LEU A 19 11.73 19.20 8.62
N LEU A 20 12.38 18.06 8.84
CA LEU A 20 12.40 17.40 10.16
C LEU A 20 13.18 18.18 11.19
N ARG A 21 14.32 18.75 10.83
CA ARG A 21 15.16 19.57 11.70
C ARG A 21 14.41 20.83 12.17
N ASP A 22 13.76 21.52 11.22
CA ASP A 22 12.98 22.71 11.52
C ASP A 22 11.84 22.37 12.48
N TRP A 23 11.11 21.29 12.19
CA TRP A 23 10.03 20.82 13.04
C TRP A 23 10.50 20.37 14.43
N LEU A 24 11.61 19.64 14.55
CA LEU A 24 12.20 19.27 15.85
C LEU A 24 12.55 20.52 16.68
N THR A 25 13.08 21.56 16.01
CA THR A 25 13.42 22.85 16.66
C THR A 25 12.15 23.55 17.16
N GLU A 26 11.09 23.60 16.35
CA GLU A 26 9.80 24.21 16.72
C GLU A 26 9.16 23.48 17.91
N GLU A 27 9.23 22.14 17.91
CA GLU A 27 8.69 21.31 18.98
C GLU A 27 9.56 21.30 20.25
N GLY A 28 10.81 21.77 20.17
CA GLY A 28 11.78 21.68 21.27
C GLY A 28 12.04 20.21 21.67
N ALA A 29 12.08 19.32 20.70
CA ALA A 29 12.31 17.89 20.92
C ALA A 29 13.76 17.51 20.62
N ASP A 30 14.28 16.52 21.36
CA ASP A 30 15.66 16.07 21.23
C ASP A 30 15.80 15.07 20.09
N ARG A 31 14.71 14.30 19.82
CA ARG A 31 14.72 13.26 18.79
C ARG A 31 13.31 13.01 18.26
N VAL A 32 13.24 12.58 17.02
CA VAL A 32 12.06 11.97 16.40
C VAL A 32 12.36 10.53 15.99
N ASP A 33 11.40 9.64 16.24
CA ASP A 33 11.34 8.29 15.70
C ASP A 33 10.10 8.14 14.83
N VAL A 34 10.24 7.53 13.65
CA VAL A 34 9.15 7.31 12.70
C VAL A 34 9.18 5.87 12.21
N ASP A 35 8.13 5.11 12.51
CA ASP A 35 7.87 3.82 11.87
C ASP A 35 6.97 4.07 10.65
N TYR A 36 7.47 3.76 9.47
CA TYR A 36 6.76 3.90 8.21
C TYR A 36 6.54 2.52 7.59
N GLN A 37 5.29 2.16 7.36
CA GLN A 37 4.90 0.93 6.70
C GLN A 37 4.06 1.29 5.49
N ALA A 38 4.35 0.69 4.33
CA ALA A 38 3.62 1.01 3.11
C ALA A 38 3.56 -0.18 2.15
N ILE A 39 2.46 -0.23 1.43
CA ILE A 39 2.28 -1.06 0.24
C ILE A 39 1.48 -0.22 -0.77
N HIS A 40 1.94 -0.17 -2.02
CA HIS A 40 1.35 0.64 -3.06
C HIS A 40 1.14 2.10 -2.60
N ARG A 41 -0.10 2.57 -2.51
CA ARG A 41 -0.46 3.93 -2.07
C ARG A 41 -0.92 4.02 -0.62
N VAL A 42 -1.01 2.88 0.05
CA VAL A 42 -1.47 2.83 1.42
C VAL A 42 -0.28 2.83 2.36
N ALA A 43 -0.30 3.69 3.35
CA ALA A 43 0.76 3.78 4.33
C ALA A 43 0.20 3.95 5.75
N ARG A 44 0.95 3.44 6.71
CA ARG A 44 0.78 3.70 8.13
C ARG A 44 2.05 4.30 8.68
N VAL A 45 1.91 5.46 9.30
CA VAL A 45 3.02 6.17 9.92
C VAL A 45 2.75 6.32 11.41
N ARG A 46 3.71 5.90 12.22
CA ARG A 46 3.71 6.13 13.66
C ARG A 46 4.90 7.00 14.01
N VAL A 47 4.67 8.02 14.79
CA VAL A 47 5.67 9.04 15.11
C VAL A 47 5.75 9.26 16.60
N TRP A 48 6.95 9.38 17.08
CA TRP A 48 7.21 9.74 18.48
C TRP A 48 8.23 10.88 18.52
N LEU A 49 7.90 11.91 19.30
CA LEU A 49 8.85 12.91 19.75
C LEU A 49 9.38 12.54 21.11
N ILE A 50 10.66 12.75 21.30
CA ILE A 50 11.38 12.45 22.53
C ILE A 50 11.96 13.76 23.07
N ARG A 51 11.69 14.03 24.37
CA ARG A 51 12.22 15.17 25.14
C ARG A 51 12.76 14.63 26.45
N GLY A 52 14.08 14.54 26.58
CA GLY A 52 14.68 13.84 27.71
C GLY A 52 14.19 12.41 27.83
N GLU A 53 13.49 12.08 28.91
CA GLU A 53 12.90 10.75 29.14
C GLU A 53 11.45 10.62 28.62
N GLU A 54 10.83 11.71 28.23
CA GLU A 54 9.44 11.69 27.73
C GLU A 54 9.37 11.26 26.27
N ARG A 55 8.52 10.27 25.98
CA ARG A 55 8.20 9.83 24.62
C ARG A 55 6.72 10.03 24.35
N LYS A 56 6.40 10.92 23.41
CA LYS A 56 5.04 11.29 23.04
C LYS A 56 4.70 10.90 21.63
N SER A 57 3.58 10.19 21.43
CA SER A 57 3.05 9.92 20.09
C SER A 57 2.41 11.18 19.50
N VAL A 58 2.77 11.51 18.27
CA VAL A 58 2.34 12.70 17.56
C VAL A 58 2.02 12.39 16.10
N HIS A 59 1.55 13.38 15.34
CA HIS A 59 1.41 13.31 13.90
C HIS A 59 2.50 14.13 13.22
N LEU A 60 3.00 13.65 12.09
CA LEU A 60 3.91 14.43 11.26
C LEU A 60 3.20 15.65 10.64
N PRO A 61 3.90 16.79 10.50
CA PRO A 61 3.48 17.82 9.58
C PRO A 61 3.26 17.28 8.17
N ARG A 62 2.32 17.88 7.46
CA ARG A 62 1.94 17.40 6.12
C ARG A 62 3.12 17.37 5.15
N GLU A 63 3.94 18.42 5.18
CA GLU A 63 5.11 18.55 4.32
C GLU A 63 6.15 17.46 4.59
N VAL A 64 6.38 17.13 5.85
CA VAL A 64 7.28 16.03 6.25
C VAL A 64 6.73 14.69 5.80
N SER A 65 5.42 14.47 5.96
CA SER A 65 4.76 13.24 5.53
C SER A 65 4.91 13.01 4.02
N PHE A 66 4.73 14.05 3.20
CA PHE A 66 4.95 13.95 1.77
C PHE A 66 6.42 13.71 1.41
N ALA A 67 7.34 14.41 2.07
CA ALA A 67 8.77 14.21 1.82
C ALA A 67 9.21 12.77 2.14
N MET A 68 8.67 12.15 3.20
CA MET A 68 8.94 10.74 3.51
C MET A 68 8.34 9.78 2.48
N HIS A 69 7.16 10.09 1.95
CA HIS A 69 6.60 9.30 0.85
C HIS A 69 7.47 9.37 -0.40
N ASP A 70 7.99 10.55 -0.74
CA ASP A 70 8.90 10.74 -1.86
C ASP A 70 10.21 9.95 -1.68
N ILE A 71 10.72 9.80 -0.45
CA ILE A 71 11.90 8.97 -0.15
C ILE A 71 11.68 7.52 -0.58
N ARG A 72 10.50 6.94 -0.27
CA ARG A 72 10.20 5.56 -0.65
C ARG A 72 10.29 5.34 -2.17
N ALA A 73 9.71 6.25 -2.94
CA ALA A 73 9.75 6.18 -4.39
C ALA A 73 11.18 6.41 -4.95
N ALA A 74 11.93 7.35 -4.37
CA ALA A 74 13.29 7.66 -4.79
C ALA A 74 14.31 6.55 -4.45
N GLN A 75 14.00 5.70 -3.48
CA GLN A 75 14.83 4.58 -3.04
C GLN A 75 14.36 3.23 -3.62
N ALA A 76 13.37 3.23 -4.53
CA ALA A 76 12.96 2.00 -5.18
C ALA A 76 14.14 1.40 -5.98
N ASP A 77 14.43 0.15 -5.72
CA ASP A 77 15.49 -0.62 -6.37
C ASP A 77 14.90 -1.46 -7.49
N PRO A 78 15.52 -1.51 -8.68
CA PRO A 78 14.96 -2.23 -9.84
C PRO A 78 14.85 -3.75 -9.63
N ARG A 79 15.55 -4.32 -8.64
CA ARG A 79 15.52 -5.74 -8.30
C ARG A 79 14.69 -6.04 -7.06
N ARG A 80 14.74 -5.15 -6.05
CA ARG A 80 14.09 -5.33 -4.74
C ARG A 80 12.75 -4.63 -4.63
N GLY A 81 12.42 -3.74 -5.56
CA GLY A 81 11.27 -2.86 -5.46
C GLY A 81 11.43 -1.77 -4.39
N ALA A 82 10.32 -1.22 -3.90
CA ALA A 82 10.33 -0.29 -2.79
C ALA A 82 10.25 -1.03 -1.45
N TRP A 83 10.90 -0.52 -0.41
CA TRP A 83 10.82 -1.10 0.93
C TRP A 83 9.36 -1.08 1.45
N LEU A 84 8.99 -2.08 2.26
CA LEU A 84 7.66 -2.25 2.83
C LEU A 84 7.56 -1.73 4.27
N TYR A 85 8.70 -1.68 4.96
CA TYR A 85 8.85 -1.10 6.28
C TYR A 85 10.12 -0.26 6.31
N SER A 86 10.07 0.88 7.02
CA SER A 86 11.25 1.66 7.34
C SER A 86 11.11 2.30 8.71
N HIS A 87 12.17 2.25 9.48
CA HIS A 87 12.37 3.02 10.69
C HIS A 87 13.28 4.20 10.38
N PHE A 88 12.79 5.40 10.59
CA PHE A 88 13.56 6.63 10.47
C PHE A 88 13.74 7.26 11.84
N TRP A 89 14.89 7.89 12.05
CA TRP A 89 15.11 8.72 13.24
C TRP A 89 16.06 9.86 12.96
N MET A 90 15.93 10.92 13.75
CA MET A 90 16.83 12.07 13.73
C MET A 90 17.03 12.57 15.14
N GLU A 91 18.29 12.72 15.55
CA GLU A 91 18.67 13.46 16.74
C GLU A 91 18.79 14.93 16.37
N ALA A 92 18.14 15.81 17.15
CA ALA A 92 18.16 17.26 16.89
C ALA A 92 19.59 17.83 16.87
N ALA A 93 20.48 17.30 17.71
CA ALA A 93 21.87 17.73 17.79
C ALA A 93 22.68 17.39 16.53
N GLU A 94 22.34 16.32 15.80
CA GLU A 94 23.03 15.88 14.57
C GLU A 94 22.37 16.49 13.32
N GLY A 95 21.04 16.53 13.30
CA GLY A 95 20.24 17.02 12.19
C GLY A 95 20.35 16.14 10.93
N VAL A 96 20.75 14.86 11.09
CA VAL A 96 20.90 13.86 10.03
C VAL A 96 19.76 12.84 10.14
N LEU A 97 19.16 12.51 9.01
CA LEU A 97 18.14 11.48 8.93
C LEU A 97 18.76 10.10 8.79
N HIS A 98 18.59 9.28 9.81
CA HIS A 98 18.96 7.87 9.79
C HIS A 98 17.79 7.02 9.32
N GLN A 99 18.10 5.87 8.71
CA GLN A 99 17.10 4.95 8.18
C GLN A 99 17.56 3.49 8.28
N GLU A 100 16.62 2.64 8.69
CA GLU A 100 16.69 1.19 8.51
C GLU A 100 15.46 0.74 7.73
N ALA A 101 15.67 0.02 6.62
CA ALA A 101 14.60 -0.41 5.72
C ALA A 101 14.51 -1.93 5.59
N ASP A 102 13.30 -2.43 5.38
CA ASP A 102 13.00 -3.85 5.18
C ASP A 102 12.06 -4.04 3.99
N TRP A 103 12.46 -4.89 3.03
CA TRP A 103 11.72 -5.17 1.79
C TRP A 103 10.83 -6.41 1.88
N MET A 104 10.99 -7.21 2.94
CA MET A 104 10.36 -8.53 3.03
C MET A 104 9.24 -8.59 4.08
N ARG A 105 9.27 -7.67 5.05
CA ARG A 105 8.33 -7.65 6.17
C ARG A 105 6.92 -7.27 5.69
N GLU A 106 5.92 -8.08 6.06
CA GLU A 106 4.51 -7.72 5.82
C GLU A 106 4.14 -6.46 6.61
N PRO A 107 3.67 -5.39 5.93
CA PRO A 107 3.25 -4.18 6.62
C PRO A 107 1.89 -4.37 7.29
N VAL A 108 1.74 -3.78 8.48
CA VAL A 108 0.48 -3.74 9.22
C VAL A 108 -0.10 -2.34 9.11
N ILE A 109 -0.92 -2.11 8.08
CA ILE A 109 -1.39 -0.76 7.72
C ILE A 109 -2.56 -0.31 8.59
N SER A 110 -3.57 -1.17 8.77
CA SER A 110 -4.81 -0.85 9.49
C SER A 110 -5.32 -2.06 10.27
N ALA A 111 -6.54 -1.95 10.81
CA ALA A 111 -7.24 -3.10 11.38
C ALA A 111 -7.62 -4.13 10.31
N SER A 112 -7.68 -3.75 9.03
CA SER A 112 -7.91 -4.66 7.92
C SER A 112 -6.59 -5.23 7.42
N PRO A 113 -6.53 -6.53 7.10
CA PRO A 113 -5.34 -7.13 6.48
C PRO A 113 -5.10 -6.52 5.09
N ILE A 114 -3.86 -6.61 4.62
CA ILE A 114 -3.51 -6.33 3.24
C ILE A 114 -4.23 -7.34 2.36
N VAL A 115 -4.88 -6.86 1.30
CA VAL A 115 -5.54 -7.71 0.32
C VAL A 115 -4.62 -8.01 -0.87
N GLY A 116 -4.90 -9.09 -1.59
CA GLY A 116 -4.06 -9.51 -2.71
C GLY A 116 -3.97 -8.47 -3.82
N ALA A 117 -5.03 -7.70 -4.06
CA ALA A 117 -5.02 -6.58 -5.00
C ALA A 117 -3.94 -5.52 -4.68
N ASP A 118 -3.70 -5.20 -3.39
CA ASP A 118 -2.64 -4.27 -3.00
C ASP A 118 -1.26 -4.83 -3.36
N ALA A 119 -1.08 -6.15 -3.21
CA ALA A 119 0.17 -6.83 -3.55
C ALA A 119 0.42 -6.87 -5.06
N VAL A 120 -0.62 -7.13 -5.86
CA VAL A 120 -0.55 -7.07 -7.33
C VAL A 120 -0.10 -5.68 -7.78
N VAL A 121 -0.79 -4.64 -7.31
CA VAL A 121 -0.49 -3.25 -7.68
C VAL A 121 0.89 -2.81 -7.17
N GLU A 122 1.32 -3.27 -5.99
CA GLU A 122 2.69 -3.00 -5.50
C GLU A 122 3.74 -3.51 -6.49
N LEU A 123 3.59 -4.75 -7.01
CA LEU A 123 4.53 -5.34 -7.97
C LEU A 123 4.47 -4.68 -9.35
N GLU A 124 3.34 -4.12 -9.76
CA GLU A 124 3.22 -3.34 -11.00
C GLU A 124 3.99 -2.02 -10.91
N TYR A 125 3.93 -1.32 -9.77
CA TYR A 125 4.62 -0.04 -9.57
C TYR A 125 6.09 -0.21 -9.19
N TYR A 126 6.41 -1.25 -8.42
CA TYR A 126 7.75 -1.54 -7.92
C TYR A 126 8.11 -3.00 -8.18
N PRO A 127 8.45 -3.34 -9.43
CA PRO A 127 8.82 -4.69 -9.81
C PRO A 127 9.94 -5.25 -8.93
N ARG A 128 9.91 -6.57 -8.70
CA ARG A 128 10.88 -7.28 -7.87
C ARG A 128 11.39 -8.53 -8.58
N ASP A 129 12.66 -8.85 -8.38
CA ASP A 129 13.17 -10.17 -8.74
C ASP A 129 12.47 -11.23 -7.84
N PRO A 130 12.31 -12.48 -8.29
CA PRO A 130 11.57 -13.51 -7.56
C PRO A 130 12.05 -13.73 -6.12
N GLU A 131 13.35 -13.63 -5.87
CA GLU A 131 13.95 -13.77 -4.53
C GLU A 131 13.60 -12.62 -3.56
N TRP A 132 13.09 -11.50 -4.08
CA TRP A 132 12.66 -10.32 -3.33
C TRP A 132 11.14 -10.19 -3.20
N ILE A 133 10.38 -11.17 -3.71
CA ILE A 133 8.94 -11.26 -3.49
C ILE A 133 8.72 -12.08 -2.21
N PRO A 134 8.19 -11.47 -1.11
CA PRO A 134 7.95 -12.19 0.12
C PRO A 134 6.90 -13.31 -0.06
N GLU A 135 7.05 -14.40 0.66
CA GLU A 135 6.09 -15.53 0.62
C GLU A 135 4.66 -15.09 0.94
N TRP A 136 4.48 -14.20 1.91
CA TRP A 136 3.16 -13.66 2.26
C TRP A 136 2.52 -12.90 1.08
N MET A 137 3.33 -12.21 0.26
CA MET A 137 2.85 -11.46 -0.91
C MET A 137 2.42 -12.41 -2.02
N THR A 138 3.20 -13.44 -2.29
CA THR A 138 2.85 -14.50 -3.25
C THR A 138 1.54 -15.18 -2.86
N ALA A 139 1.40 -15.59 -1.60
CA ALA A 139 0.18 -16.25 -1.12
C ALA A 139 -1.07 -15.36 -1.27
N LYS A 140 -0.97 -14.07 -0.98
CA LYS A 140 -2.09 -13.12 -1.16
C LYS A 140 -2.46 -12.90 -2.62
N ILE A 141 -1.47 -12.89 -3.51
CA ILE A 141 -1.71 -12.75 -4.96
C ILE A 141 -2.41 -14.00 -5.50
N GLU A 142 -1.98 -15.19 -5.09
CA GLU A 142 -2.62 -16.45 -5.47
C GLU A 142 -4.08 -16.49 -5.00
N GLU A 143 -4.34 -16.17 -3.73
CA GLU A 143 -5.70 -16.09 -3.17
C GLU A 143 -6.59 -15.10 -3.96
N TYR A 144 -6.07 -13.93 -4.30
CA TYR A 144 -6.78 -12.91 -5.08
C TYR A 144 -7.16 -13.42 -6.47
N HIS A 145 -6.25 -14.07 -7.20
CA HIS A 145 -6.55 -14.62 -8.51
C HIS A 145 -7.55 -15.79 -8.48
N GLU A 146 -7.50 -16.60 -7.43
CA GLU A 146 -8.51 -17.65 -7.22
C GLU A 146 -9.91 -17.08 -6.94
N GLU A 147 -9.99 -15.97 -6.20
CA GLU A 147 -11.25 -15.27 -5.97
C GLU A 147 -11.81 -14.64 -7.23
N GLU A 148 -11.00 -13.94 -8.01
CA GLU A 148 -11.40 -13.37 -9.31
C GLU A 148 -11.89 -14.46 -10.28
N ALA A 149 -11.20 -15.60 -10.35
CA ALA A 149 -11.60 -16.72 -11.20
C ALA A 149 -12.95 -17.29 -10.76
N ARG A 150 -13.20 -17.42 -9.45
CA ARG A 150 -14.49 -17.92 -8.91
C ARG A 150 -15.64 -16.93 -9.19
N GLU A 151 -15.39 -15.64 -9.04
CA GLU A 151 -16.40 -14.61 -9.33
C GLU A 151 -16.73 -14.56 -10.83
N SER A 152 -15.74 -14.64 -11.70
CA SER A 152 -15.94 -14.70 -13.14
C SER A 152 -16.78 -15.92 -13.57
N GLN A 153 -16.46 -17.10 -13.04
CA GLN A 153 -17.25 -18.32 -13.32
C GLN A 153 -18.68 -18.21 -12.85
N LYS A 154 -18.91 -17.57 -11.70
CA LYS A 154 -20.26 -17.36 -11.18
C LYS A 154 -21.05 -16.41 -12.07
N ALA A 155 -20.46 -15.31 -12.50
CA ALA A 155 -21.08 -14.36 -13.42
C ALA A 155 -21.45 -15.01 -14.77
N ASP A 156 -20.56 -15.81 -15.35
CA ASP A 156 -20.81 -16.54 -16.59
C ASP A 156 -21.95 -17.55 -16.44
N THR A 157 -22.02 -18.24 -15.30
CA THR A 157 -23.08 -19.20 -14.99
C THR A 157 -24.44 -18.51 -14.85
N GLU A 158 -24.48 -17.37 -14.15
CA GLU A 158 -25.69 -16.58 -13.97
C GLU A 158 -26.19 -15.99 -15.31
N ALA A 159 -25.27 -15.52 -16.15
CA ALA A 159 -25.60 -15.01 -17.49
C ALA A 159 -26.17 -16.12 -18.39
N ALA A 160 -25.58 -17.32 -18.40
CA ALA A 160 -26.07 -18.46 -19.17
C ALA A 160 -27.47 -18.94 -18.70
N GLN A 161 -27.74 -18.89 -17.40
CA GLN A 161 -29.04 -19.22 -16.83
C GLN A 161 -30.12 -18.18 -17.20
N ALA A 162 -29.75 -16.90 -17.23
CA ALA A 162 -30.68 -15.83 -17.63
C ALA A 162 -31.06 -15.93 -19.12
N GLU A 163 -30.13 -16.28 -20.00
CA GLU A 163 -30.43 -16.52 -21.42
C GLU A 163 -31.26 -17.77 -21.65
N GLY A 164 -31.05 -18.85 -20.90
CA GLY A 164 -31.81 -20.08 -20.98
C GLY A 164 -33.28 -19.95 -20.55
N ASN A 165 -33.56 -19.05 -19.60
CA ASN A 165 -34.92 -18.82 -19.09
C ASN A 165 -35.76 -17.89 -19.97
N GLY A 166 -35.14 -17.13 -20.88
CA GLY A 166 -35.84 -16.24 -21.80
C GLY A 166 -36.42 -16.89 -23.05
N ALA A 167 -36.11 -18.16 -23.32
CA ALA A 167 -36.46 -18.86 -24.57
C ALA A 167 -37.78 -19.63 -24.52
N ASP A 168 -38.50 -19.70 -23.39
CA ASP A 168 -39.70 -20.52 -23.21
C ASP A 168 -40.93 -19.69 -22.91
N GLU A 169 -41.23 -18.64 -23.73
CA GLU A 169 -42.56 -18.07 -23.80
C GLU A 169 -43.37 -18.74 -24.92
N PRO A 170 -44.40 -19.54 -24.61
CA PRO A 170 -45.29 -20.09 -25.63
C PRO A 170 -46.09 -18.97 -26.27
N SER A 171 -45.86 -18.73 -27.56
CA SER A 171 -46.72 -17.91 -28.42
C SER A 171 -48.15 -18.40 -28.34
N SER A 172 -48.96 -17.80 -27.46
CA SER A 172 -50.38 -18.01 -27.40
C SER A 172 -51.06 -17.41 -28.62
N GLY A 173 -51.26 -18.26 -29.63
CA GLY A 173 -52.00 -17.95 -30.86
C GLY A 173 -53.43 -17.53 -30.55
N ARG A 174 -53.73 -16.28 -30.77
CA ARG A 174 -55.09 -15.76 -30.88
C ARG A 174 -55.69 -16.16 -32.22
N GLY A 175 -56.36 -17.30 -32.22
CA GLY A 175 -57.28 -17.65 -33.31
C GLY A 175 -58.47 -16.72 -33.35
N GLY A 176 -58.53 -15.92 -34.41
CA GLY A 176 -59.70 -15.17 -34.74
C GLY A 176 -60.81 -16.09 -35.18
N ARG A 177 -62.08 -15.84 -34.73
CA ARG A 177 -63.30 -16.24 -35.43
C ARG A 177 -64.20 -15.03 -35.58
N SER A 178 -64.34 -14.71 -36.86
CA SER A 178 -65.41 -13.91 -37.42
C SER A 178 -66.68 -14.78 -37.55
N ALA A 179 -67.84 -14.28 -37.23
CA ALA A 179 -69.15 -14.61 -37.79
C ALA A 179 -70.08 -13.48 -37.41
N ILE A 180 -70.55 -12.71 -38.41
CA ILE A 180 -71.81 -12.75 -39.14
C ILE A 180 -73.03 -12.61 -38.18
N GLU A 181 -73.75 -11.52 -38.22
CA GLU A 181 -74.89 -10.98 -38.96
C GLU A 181 -75.18 -9.56 -38.56
#